data_49b196dc562692c9480c80f682548a6a
#
_entry.id   49b196dc562692c9480c80f682548a6a
#
_cell.length_a   1.000
_cell.length_b   1.000
_cell.length_c   1.000
_cell.angle_alpha   90.00
_cell.angle_beta   90.00
_cell.angle_gamma   90.00
#
_symmetry.space_group_name_H-M   'P 1'
#
loop_
_entity.id
_entity.type
_entity.pdbx_description
1 polymer ?
#
loop_
_entity_poly.entity_id
_entity_poly.type
_entity_poly.pdbx_seq_one_letter_code
_entity_poly.pdbx_strand_id
1 'polypeptide(L)'
;MTCDVQFKRMTRNQIIELQKRVGVTPDGFWGEKSISACKAHLRALMPQDHPWPTTDQASLTKFYGRPGDETMLVNLAVGDLDIRYDGKNVKSIRCHHKVAPSLRRILEQISKTPHAWVLKEYGGVYNNRPMRGGSAPSLHARGAAIDLAPSTNGNREHWPSSANMPLEVMEEFAKEGWLPAGAFWSRDSMHFQSTR
;
A
#
# COMPACT_ATOMS: atom_id res chain seq x y z
N MET A 1 28.00 10.20 -5.45
CA MET A 1 27.32 10.84 -4.33
C MET A 1 26.21 9.91 -3.90
N THR A 2 26.49 9.09 -2.89
CA THR A 2 25.49 8.22 -2.25
C THR A 2 24.60 9.12 -1.42
N CYS A 3 23.35 9.25 -1.84
CA CYS A 3 22.32 9.92 -1.06
C CYS A 3 22.01 9.01 0.12
N ASP A 4 22.65 9.26 1.27
CA ASP A 4 22.27 8.69 2.54
C ASP A 4 20.86 9.16 2.89
N VAL A 5 19.86 8.41 2.44
CA VAL A 5 18.49 8.53 2.95
C VAL A 5 18.50 7.93 4.35
N GLN A 6 19.03 8.70 5.29
CA GLN A 6 18.96 8.37 6.70
C GLN A 6 17.48 8.26 7.10
N PHE A 7 17.08 7.02 7.41
CA PHE A 7 15.77 6.68 7.96
C PHE A 7 15.51 7.48 9.23
N LYS A 8 14.93 8.66 9.10
CA LYS A 8 14.46 9.42 10.25
C LYS A 8 13.05 8.95 10.56
N ARG A 9 12.87 8.45 11.79
CA ARG A 9 11.56 8.43 12.46
C ARG A 9 10.87 9.76 12.19
N MET A 10 9.56 9.74 11.97
CA MET A 10 8.84 11.00 11.85
C MET A 10 9.09 11.86 13.09
N THR A 11 9.43 13.10 12.85
CA THR A 11 9.62 14.08 13.90
C THR A 11 8.28 14.41 14.54
N ARG A 12 8.30 14.96 15.77
CA ARG A 12 7.08 15.43 16.43
C ARG A 12 6.28 16.39 15.55
N ASN A 13 6.95 17.30 14.84
CA ASN A 13 6.29 18.24 13.94
C ASN A 13 5.59 17.53 12.76
N GLN A 14 6.19 16.51 12.19
CA GLN A 14 5.56 15.72 11.14
C GLN A 14 4.33 14.97 11.65
N ILE A 15 4.37 14.44 12.88
CA ILE A 15 3.20 13.83 13.52
C ILE A 15 2.10 14.87 13.74
N ILE A 16 2.44 16.09 14.19
CA ILE A 16 1.50 17.19 14.33
C ILE A 16 0.82 17.51 13.00
N GLU A 17 1.55 17.58 11.90
CA GLU A 17 0.96 17.83 10.57
C GLU A 17 0.03 16.68 10.12
N LEU A 18 0.41 15.43 10.37
CA LEU A 18 -0.49 14.29 10.14
C LEU A 18 -1.78 14.40 10.96
N GLN A 19 -1.67 14.75 12.24
CA GLN A 19 -2.82 14.90 13.13
C GLN A 19 -3.77 16.01 12.65
N LYS A 20 -3.23 17.16 12.23
CA LYS A 20 -4.01 18.24 11.60
C LYS A 20 -4.75 17.73 10.36
N ARG A 21 -4.07 16.98 9.50
CA ARG A 21 -4.63 16.45 8.25
C ARG A 21 -5.78 15.48 8.50
N VAL A 22 -5.68 14.63 9.53
CA VAL A 22 -6.74 13.67 9.89
C VAL A 22 -7.77 14.23 10.88
N GLY A 23 -7.67 15.51 11.24
CA GLY A 23 -8.69 16.22 12.02
C GLY A 23 -8.72 15.91 13.51
N VAL A 24 -7.56 15.62 14.13
CA VAL A 24 -7.45 15.44 15.59
C VAL A 24 -6.55 16.49 16.23
N THR A 25 -6.60 16.59 17.58
CA THR A 25 -5.75 17.49 18.36
C THR A 25 -4.28 17.24 18.05
N PRO A 26 -3.52 18.26 17.58
CA PRO A 26 -2.15 18.10 17.12
C PRO A 26 -1.17 18.18 18.30
N ASP A 27 -1.13 17.14 19.14
CA ASP A 27 -0.27 17.05 20.33
C ASP A 27 1.11 16.46 20.05
N GLY A 28 1.30 15.89 18.85
CA GLY A 28 2.54 15.23 18.42
C GLY A 28 2.75 13.85 19.01
N PHE A 29 1.68 13.23 19.55
CA PHE A 29 1.67 11.86 20.02
C PHE A 29 0.72 11.01 19.18
N TRP A 30 1.24 9.98 18.49
CA TRP A 30 0.44 9.12 17.61
C TRP A 30 -0.15 7.95 18.39
N GLY A 31 -1.24 8.20 19.12
CA GLY A 31 -1.98 7.22 19.91
C GLY A 31 -3.28 6.76 19.22
N GLU A 32 -4.12 6.05 19.98
CA GLU A 32 -5.37 5.47 19.49
C GLU A 32 -6.32 6.48 18.82
N LYS A 33 -6.38 7.72 19.32
CA LYS A 33 -7.20 8.77 18.72
C LYS A 33 -6.72 9.12 17.31
N SER A 34 -5.39 9.28 17.13
CA SER A 34 -4.78 9.55 15.82
C SER A 34 -4.95 8.38 14.87
N ILE A 35 -4.75 7.15 15.35
CA ILE A 35 -4.96 5.91 14.57
C ILE A 35 -6.41 5.81 14.10
N SER A 36 -7.38 6.01 14.99
CA SER A 36 -8.81 5.94 14.67
C SER A 36 -9.22 7.01 13.66
N ALA A 37 -8.73 8.24 13.83
CA ALA A 37 -9.01 9.34 12.91
C ALA A 37 -8.37 9.12 11.54
N CYS A 38 -7.14 8.59 11.48
CA CYS A 38 -6.49 8.24 10.22
C CYS A 38 -7.29 7.16 9.46
N LYS A 39 -7.74 6.13 10.16
CA LYS A 39 -8.62 5.10 9.54
C LYS A 39 -9.93 5.70 9.04
N ALA A 40 -10.55 6.60 9.81
CA ALA A 40 -11.79 7.27 9.41
C ALA A 40 -11.55 8.17 8.19
N HIS A 41 -10.47 8.95 8.19
CA HIS A 41 -10.05 9.79 7.07
C HIS A 41 -9.88 8.99 5.78
N LEU A 42 -9.12 7.89 5.82
CA LEU A 42 -8.92 7.04 4.66
C LEU A 42 -10.21 6.35 4.20
N ARG A 43 -11.05 5.88 5.13
CA ARG A 43 -12.37 5.31 4.78
C ARG A 43 -13.29 6.33 4.10
N ALA A 44 -13.25 7.60 4.52
CA ALA A 44 -14.04 8.66 3.89
C ALA A 44 -13.61 8.95 2.44
N LEU A 45 -12.38 8.60 2.06
CA LEU A 45 -11.89 8.71 0.69
C LEU A 45 -12.30 7.51 -0.19
N MET A 46 -12.65 6.36 0.42
CA MET A 46 -13.01 5.16 -0.33
C MET A 46 -14.36 5.32 -1.00
N PRO A 47 -14.51 4.97 -2.29
CA PRO A 47 -15.81 4.87 -2.92
C PRO A 47 -16.68 3.84 -2.18
N GLN A 48 -17.97 4.19 -1.95
CA GLN A 48 -18.89 3.29 -1.23
C GLN A 48 -19.18 2.00 -2.00
N ASP A 49 -19.13 2.08 -3.32
CA ASP A 49 -19.46 1.01 -4.27
C ASP A 49 -18.22 0.31 -4.86
N HIS A 50 -17.02 0.49 -4.22
CA HIS A 50 -15.83 -0.20 -4.71
C HIS A 50 -16.01 -1.73 -4.68
N PRO A 51 -15.52 -2.46 -5.70
CA PRO A 51 -15.89 -3.86 -5.92
C PRO A 51 -15.17 -4.86 -4.99
N TRP A 52 -14.20 -4.39 -4.20
CA TRP A 52 -13.27 -5.28 -3.52
C TRP A 52 -13.95 -6.18 -2.48
N PRO A 53 -13.54 -7.46 -2.37
CA PRO A 53 -14.12 -8.43 -1.44
C PRO A 53 -13.67 -8.17 0.00
N THR A 54 -14.33 -8.81 0.95
CA THR A 54 -13.86 -8.93 2.33
C THR A 54 -12.61 -9.80 2.43
N THR A 55 -11.88 -9.69 3.53
CA THR A 55 -10.56 -10.33 3.72
C THR A 55 -10.61 -11.83 3.99
N ASP A 56 -11.79 -12.42 4.19
CA ASP A 56 -11.93 -13.85 4.39
C ASP A 56 -11.61 -14.67 3.14
N GLN A 57 -11.03 -15.85 3.31
CA GLN A 57 -10.53 -16.66 2.19
C GLN A 57 -11.63 -17.13 1.22
N ALA A 58 -12.87 -17.30 1.69
CA ALA A 58 -14.00 -17.70 0.83
C ALA A 58 -14.38 -16.56 -0.12
N SER A 59 -14.52 -15.33 0.39
CA SER A 59 -14.79 -14.13 -0.39
C SER A 59 -13.65 -13.83 -1.37
N LEU A 60 -12.40 -13.94 -0.93
CA LEU A 60 -11.23 -13.78 -1.78
C LEU A 60 -11.20 -14.80 -2.92
N THR A 61 -11.49 -16.07 -2.62
CA THR A 61 -11.52 -17.13 -3.64
C THR A 61 -12.67 -16.95 -4.63
N LYS A 62 -13.85 -16.55 -4.14
CA LYS A 62 -14.99 -16.25 -5.00
C LYS A 62 -14.71 -15.09 -5.96
N PHE A 63 -13.97 -14.07 -5.51
CA PHE A 63 -13.73 -12.86 -6.28
C PHE A 63 -12.47 -12.94 -7.16
N TYR A 64 -11.35 -13.41 -6.60
CA TYR A 64 -10.04 -13.45 -7.28
C TYR A 64 -9.63 -14.83 -7.80
N GLY A 65 -10.38 -15.89 -7.49
CA GLY A 65 -9.98 -17.25 -7.79
C GLY A 65 -9.04 -17.86 -6.74
N ARG A 66 -8.51 -19.05 -7.04
CA ARG A 66 -7.61 -19.77 -6.13
C ARG A 66 -6.26 -19.06 -6.02
N PRO A 67 -5.58 -19.12 -4.85
CA PRO A 67 -4.19 -18.68 -4.75
C PRO A 67 -3.31 -19.41 -5.75
N GLY A 68 -2.42 -18.70 -6.43
CA GLY A 68 -1.52 -19.29 -7.43
C GLY A 68 -2.16 -19.55 -8.80
N ASP A 69 -3.43 -19.18 -9.01
CA ASP A 69 -4.06 -19.29 -10.33
C ASP A 69 -3.56 -18.18 -11.25
N GLU A 70 -2.55 -18.52 -12.04
CA GLU A 70 -1.90 -17.56 -12.94
C GLU A 70 -2.73 -17.22 -14.18
N THR A 71 -3.82 -17.95 -14.45
CA THR A 71 -4.73 -17.66 -15.57
C THR A 71 -5.52 -16.37 -15.35
N MET A 72 -5.63 -15.93 -14.10
CA MET A 72 -6.28 -14.66 -13.71
C MET A 72 -5.34 -13.45 -13.80
N LEU A 73 -4.06 -13.65 -14.10
CA LEU A 73 -3.06 -12.60 -14.11
C LEU A 73 -2.86 -12.01 -15.50
N VAL A 74 -2.61 -10.69 -15.51
CA VAL A 74 -2.23 -9.93 -16.70
C VAL A 74 -0.91 -9.19 -16.47
N ASN A 75 -0.23 -8.82 -17.54
CA ASN A 75 0.93 -7.95 -17.50
C ASN A 75 0.47 -6.49 -17.69
N LEU A 76 0.37 -5.74 -16.61
CA LEU A 76 0.06 -4.32 -16.62
C LEU A 76 1.28 -3.53 -17.10
N ALA A 77 1.18 -2.86 -18.25
CA ALA A 77 2.25 -2.01 -18.74
C ALA A 77 2.45 -0.78 -17.84
N VAL A 78 3.70 -0.55 -17.41
CA VAL A 78 4.10 0.57 -16.52
C VAL A 78 5.45 1.17 -16.93
N GLY A 79 5.95 0.87 -18.12
CA GLY A 79 7.28 1.29 -18.57
C GLY A 79 7.43 2.82 -18.78
N ASP A 80 6.32 3.54 -18.84
CA ASP A 80 6.23 5.00 -18.87
C ASP A 80 6.26 5.65 -17.48
N LEU A 81 6.10 4.86 -16.43
CA LEU A 81 6.24 5.26 -15.03
C LEU A 81 7.65 4.85 -14.56
N ASP A 82 8.36 5.72 -13.89
CA ASP A 82 9.72 5.42 -13.39
C ASP A 82 9.64 4.53 -12.12
N ILE A 83 9.13 3.30 -12.32
CA ILE A 83 9.03 2.26 -11.29
C ILE A 83 10.30 1.42 -11.35
N ARG A 84 10.93 1.15 -10.19
CA ARG A 84 12.19 0.41 -10.13
C ARG A 84 12.14 -0.76 -9.16
N TYR A 85 12.69 -1.87 -9.62
CA TYR A 85 12.98 -3.04 -8.81
C TYR A 85 14.49 -3.29 -8.84
N ASP A 86 15.13 -3.28 -7.68
CA ASP A 86 16.58 -3.42 -7.57
C ASP A 86 17.34 -2.45 -8.53
N GLY A 87 16.93 -1.20 -8.53
CA GLY A 87 17.50 -0.14 -9.39
C GLY A 87 17.14 -0.22 -10.87
N LYS A 88 16.54 -1.31 -11.34
CA LYS A 88 16.17 -1.54 -12.75
C LYS A 88 14.74 -1.09 -13.02
N ASN A 89 14.52 -0.47 -14.20
CA ASN A 89 13.20 -0.03 -14.60
C ASN A 89 12.25 -1.22 -14.86
N VAL A 90 11.05 -1.16 -14.28
CA VAL A 90 9.98 -2.16 -14.44
C VAL A 90 9.12 -1.77 -15.64
N LYS A 91 9.09 -2.63 -16.66
CA LYS A 91 8.27 -2.40 -17.86
C LYS A 91 6.82 -2.84 -17.69
N SER A 92 6.59 -3.88 -16.91
CA SER A 92 5.25 -4.41 -16.63
C SER A 92 5.17 -5.02 -15.23
N ILE A 93 3.98 -4.99 -14.65
CA ILE A 93 3.65 -5.59 -13.36
C ILE A 93 2.66 -6.73 -13.60
N ARG A 94 2.99 -7.92 -13.10
CA ARG A 94 2.09 -9.06 -13.15
C ARG A 94 1.09 -8.96 -12.00
N CYS A 95 -0.18 -8.72 -12.31
CA CYS A 95 -1.26 -8.53 -11.32
C CYS A 95 -2.55 -9.19 -11.79
N HIS A 96 -3.51 -9.34 -10.88
CA HIS A 96 -4.84 -9.84 -11.24
C HIS A 96 -5.55 -8.89 -12.20
N HIS A 97 -6.23 -9.44 -13.24
CA HIS A 97 -6.88 -8.62 -14.27
C HIS A 97 -7.92 -7.63 -13.70
N LYS A 98 -8.64 -7.99 -12.63
CA LYS A 98 -9.63 -7.11 -11.97
C LYS A 98 -9.01 -5.89 -11.29
N VAL A 99 -7.77 -5.99 -10.81
CA VAL A 99 -7.12 -4.87 -10.13
C VAL A 99 -6.28 -4.01 -11.06
N ALA A 100 -5.92 -4.53 -12.24
CA ALA A 100 -5.01 -3.85 -13.15
C ALA A 100 -5.42 -2.41 -13.50
N PRO A 101 -6.69 -2.10 -13.83
CA PRO A 101 -7.09 -0.72 -14.13
C PRO A 101 -6.95 0.23 -12.93
N SER A 102 -7.38 -0.20 -11.75
CA SER A 102 -7.27 0.56 -10.51
C SER A 102 -5.80 0.78 -10.13
N LEU A 103 -4.99 -0.28 -10.16
CA LEU A 103 -3.56 -0.20 -9.86
C LEU A 103 -2.85 0.76 -10.82
N ARG A 104 -3.18 0.75 -12.11
CA ARG A 104 -2.61 1.68 -13.09
C ARG A 104 -2.89 3.13 -12.71
N ARG A 105 -4.14 3.47 -12.39
CA ARG A 105 -4.51 4.84 -11.97
C ARG A 105 -3.76 5.29 -10.73
N ILE A 106 -3.68 4.42 -9.71
CA ILE A 106 -2.94 4.71 -8.47
C ILE A 106 -1.48 5.05 -8.77
N LEU A 107 -0.79 4.18 -9.53
CA LEU A 107 0.63 4.36 -9.83
C LEU A 107 0.88 5.62 -10.66
N GLU A 108 -0.03 5.95 -11.60
CA GLU A 108 0.01 7.22 -12.34
C GLU A 108 -0.16 8.45 -11.45
N GLN A 109 -1.08 8.42 -10.49
CA GLN A 109 -1.27 9.55 -9.59
C GLN A 109 -0.03 9.72 -8.70
N ILE A 110 0.48 8.65 -8.09
CA ILE A 110 1.69 8.71 -7.27
C ILE A 110 2.89 9.25 -8.06
N SER A 111 3.04 8.84 -9.32
CA SER A 111 4.17 9.27 -10.17
C SER A 111 4.22 10.79 -10.41
N LYS A 112 3.09 11.49 -10.28
CA LYS A 112 2.94 12.93 -10.46
C LYS A 112 3.13 13.73 -9.16
N THR A 113 3.34 13.06 -8.03
CA THR A 113 3.48 13.68 -6.71
C THR A 113 4.95 13.78 -6.27
N PRO A 114 5.27 14.62 -5.26
CA PRO A 114 6.59 14.61 -4.62
C PRO A 114 6.95 13.26 -3.97
N HIS A 115 5.97 12.37 -3.81
CA HIS A 115 6.10 11.05 -3.19
C HIS A 115 6.41 9.93 -4.19
N ALA A 116 6.65 10.26 -5.47
CA ALA A 116 7.04 9.29 -6.52
C ALA A 116 8.26 8.43 -6.16
N TRP A 117 9.05 8.85 -5.16
CA TRP A 117 10.19 8.09 -4.66
C TRP A 117 9.80 6.68 -4.16
N VAL A 118 8.58 6.47 -3.65
CA VAL A 118 8.13 5.13 -3.21
C VAL A 118 8.09 4.12 -4.36
N LEU A 119 7.93 4.59 -5.60
CA LEU A 119 7.95 3.75 -6.80
C LEU A 119 9.36 3.28 -7.17
N LYS A 120 10.42 3.94 -6.65
CA LYS A 120 11.82 3.55 -6.92
C LYS A 120 12.24 2.28 -6.17
N GLU A 121 11.44 1.86 -5.19
CA GLU A 121 11.59 0.60 -4.47
C GLU A 121 10.29 -0.21 -4.57
N TYR A 122 9.98 -0.70 -5.75
CA TYR A 122 8.87 -1.61 -5.97
C TYR A 122 9.17 -2.97 -5.35
N GLY A 123 8.32 -3.42 -4.41
CA GLY A 123 8.50 -4.67 -3.66
C GLY A 123 7.80 -5.89 -4.27
N GLY A 124 6.91 -5.66 -5.26
CA GLY A 124 6.21 -6.75 -5.96
C GLY A 124 4.70 -6.75 -5.80
N VAL A 125 4.02 -7.46 -6.72
CA VAL A 125 2.57 -7.71 -6.67
C VAL A 125 2.29 -9.20 -6.56
N TYR A 126 2.63 -10.00 -7.57
CA TYR A 126 2.35 -11.44 -7.55
C TYR A 126 3.49 -12.24 -6.89
N ASN A 127 3.11 -13.00 -5.88
CA ASN A 127 4.00 -13.96 -5.23
C ASN A 127 3.15 -15.07 -4.57
N ASN A 128 3.21 -16.28 -5.14
CA ASN A 128 2.45 -17.43 -4.63
C ASN A 128 3.09 -18.00 -3.35
N ARG A 129 2.73 -17.43 -2.23
CA ARG A 129 3.21 -17.81 -0.90
C ARG A 129 2.12 -17.64 0.16
N PRO A 130 2.23 -18.32 1.32
CA PRO A 130 1.41 -18.00 2.48
C PRO A 130 1.75 -16.61 3.06
N MET A 131 0.87 -16.08 3.90
CA MET A 131 1.15 -14.90 4.73
C MET A 131 2.34 -15.18 5.66
N ARG A 132 3.16 -14.16 5.91
CA ARG A 132 4.29 -14.28 6.83
C ARG A 132 3.78 -14.57 8.24
N GLY A 133 4.29 -15.65 8.85
CA GLY A 133 3.88 -16.09 10.19
C GLY A 133 2.54 -16.84 10.26
N GLY A 134 1.99 -17.26 9.10
CA GLY A 134 0.75 -18.02 9.02
C GLY A 134 0.74 -19.02 7.87
N SER A 135 -0.29 -19.88 7.83
CA SER A 135 -0.51 -20.86 6.76
C SER A 135 -1.50 -20.40 5.69
N ALA A 136 -2.31 -19.38 5.98
CA ALA A 136 -3.29 -18.85 5.03
C ALA A 136 -2.58 -18.18 3.84
N PRO A 137 -3.13 -18.33 2.60
CA PRO A 137 -2.55 -17.70 1.42
C PRO A 137 -2.52 -16.18 1.54
N SER A 138 -1.39 -15.58 1.14
CA SER A 138 -1.27 -14.12 1.00
C SER A 138 -2.13 -13.62 -0.15
N LEU A 139 -2.55 -12.36 -0.09
CA LEU A 139 -3.23 -11.71 -1.20
C LEU A 139 -2.31 -11.49 -2.41
N HIS A 140 -1.00 -11.44 -2.19
CA HIS A 140 0.00 -11.50 -3.26
C HIS A 140 -0.11 -12.79 -4.09
N ALA A 141 -0.52 -13.91 -3.49
CA ALA A 141 -0.72 -15.17 -4.22
C ALA A 141 -1.90 -15.11 -5.23
N ARG A 142 -2.67 -14.02 -5.19
CA ARG A 142 -3.74 -13.73 -6.15
C ARG A 142 -3.42 -12.51 -7.04
N GLY A 143 -2.24 -11.89 -6.88
CA GLY A 143 -1.88 -10.68 -7.60
C GLY A 143 -2.74 -9.46 -7.27
N ALA A 144 -3.30 -9.41 -6.06
CA ALA A 144 -4.26 -8.41 -5.61
C ALA A 144 -3.75 -7.55 -4.43
N ALA A 145 -2.45 -7.52 -4.23
CA ALA A 145 -1.74 -6.64 -3.31
C ALA A 145 -0.43 -6.15 -3.95
N ILE A 146 0.10 -5.03 -3.46
CA ILE A 146 1.37 -4.45 -3.89
C ILE A 146 2.18 -4.00 -2.68
N ASP A 147 3.49 -4.18 -2.73
CA ASP A 147 4.45 -3.64 -1.77
C ASP A 147 5.27 -2.51 -2.43
N LEU A 148 5.39 -1.36 -1.73
CA LEU A 148 6.17 -0.18 -2.14
C LEU A 148 7.11 0.26 -1.03
N ALA A 149 8.32 0.67 -1.38
CA ALA A 149 9.36 1.16 -0.46
C ALA A 149 9.61 0.21 0.73
N PRO A 150 9.88 -1.10 0.49
CA PRO A 150 9.98 -2.12 1.54
C PRO A 150 11.15 -1.92 2.50
N SER A 151 12.23 -1.25 2.09
CA SER A 151 13.41 -1.04 2.94
C SER A 151 13.09 -0.25 4.21
N THR A 152 12.06 0.59 4.16
CA THR A 152 11.71 1.56 5.21
C THR A 152 10.33 1.32 5.82
N ASN A 153 9.53 0.49 5.17
CA ASN A 153 8.12 0.28 5.49
C ASN A 153 7.78 -1.20 5.70
N GLY A 154 8.78 -1.99 6.03
CA GLY A 154 8.66 -3.43 6.14
C GLY A 154 7.70 -3.90 7.24
N ASN A 155 7.44 -5.21 7.26
CA ASN A 155 6.44 -5.85 8.13
C ASN A 155 6.65 -5.61 9.65
N ARG A 156 7.87 -5.26 10.08
CA ARG A 156 8.19 -4.99 11.49
C ARG A 156 8.16 -3.51 11.84
N GLU A 157 8.03 -2.65 10.85
CA GLU A 157 8.02 -1.20 11.02
C GLU A 157 6.62 -0.71 11.35
N HIS A 158 6.51 0.12 12.40
CA HIS A 158 5.25 0.71 12.86
C HIS A 158 5.07 2.11 12.28
N TRP A 159 3.96 2.33 11.61
CA TRP A 159 3.62 3.63 11.06
C TRP A 159 2.85 4.49 12.09
N PRO A 160 3.17 5.77 12.22
CA PRO A 160 4.23 6.52 11.55
C PRO A 160 5.54 6.61 12.36
N SER A 161 5.71 5.82 13.41
CA SER A 161 6.81 5.96 14.38
C SER A 161 8.16 5.44 13.87
N SER A 162 8.18 4.39 13.04
CA SER A 162 9.41 3.84 12.45
C SER A 162 9.30 3.58 10.94
N ALA A 163 8.11 3.69 10.37
CA ALA A 163 7.87 3.66 8.93
C ALA A 163 7.65 5.07 8.38
N ASN A 164 7.98 5.30 7.12
CA ASN A 164 7.93 6.63 6.49
C ASN A 164 7.01 6.71 5.27
N MET A 165 6.11 5.75 5.08
CA MET A 165 5.13 5.81 3.99
C MET A 165 4.31 7.10 4.08
N PRO A 166 4.29 7.95 3.05
CA PRO A 166 3.50 9.17 3.07
C PRO A 166 1.99 8.88 3.18
N LEU A 167 1.27 9.67 3.98
CA LEU A 167 -0.18 9.55 4.07
C LEU A 167 -0.84 9.80 2.71
N GLU A 168 -0.29 10.70 1.91
CA GLU A 168 -0.73 11.02 0.56
C GLU A 168 -0.72 9.79 -0.37
N VAL A 169 0.29 8.94 -0.24
CA VAL A 169 0.34 7.66 -0.98
C VAL A 169 -0.77 6.74 -0.51
N MET A 170 -1.01 6.64 0.81
CA MET A 170 -2.12 5.84 1.36
C MET A 170 -3.48 6.35 0.89
N GLU A 171 -3.64 7.67 0.75
CA GLU A 171 -4.85 8.31 0.23
C GLU A 171 -5.11 7.97 -1.23
N GLU A 172 -4.08 7.90 -2.10
CA GLU A 172 -4.26 7.49 -3.49
C GLU A 172 -4.78 6.05 -3.60
N PHE A 173 -4.29 5.15 -2.75
CA PHE A 173 -4.81 3.80 -2.66
C PHE A 173 -6.25 3.77 -2.10
N ALA A 174 -6.54 4.56 -1.07
CA ALA A 174 -7.88 4.65 -0.47
C ALA A 174 -8.92 5.18 -1.46
N LYS A 175 -8.60 6.15 -2.31
CA LYS A 175 -9.49 6.67 -3.37
C LYS A 175 -9.94 5.60 -4.38
N GLU A 176 -9.16 4.54 -4.52
CA GLU A 176 -9.49 3.37 -5.33
C GLU A 176 -10.03 2.19 -4.49
N GLY A 177 -10.33 2.43 -3.21
CA GLY A 177 -10.91 1.46 -2.28
C GLY A 177 -9.93 0.42 -1.73
N TRP A 178 -8.61 0.63 -1.88
CA TRP A 178 -7.60 -0.28 -1.34
C TRP A 178 -7.29 0.01 0.12
N LEU A 179 -6.95 -1.01 0.90
CA LEU A 179 -6.52 -0.89 2.29
C LEU A 179 -5.00 -0.72 2.40
N PRO A 180 -4.50 0.41 2.92
CA PRO A 180 -3.10 0.59 3.30
C PRO A 180 -2.82 -0.05 4.66
N ALA A 181 -1.96 -1.06 4.73
CA ALA A 181 -1.66 -1.80 5.97
C ALA A 181 -1.10 -0.90 7.08
N GLY A 182 -0.23 0.05 6.74
CA GLY A 182 0.35 0.99 7.69
C GLY A 182 -0.68 1.72 8.54
N ALA A 183 -1.77 2.20 7.93
CA ALA A 183 -2.85 2.88 8.64
C ALA A 183 -3.80 1.91 9.34
N PHE A 184 -4.17 0.80 8.68
CA PHE A 184 -5.20 -0.11 9.19
C PHE A 184 -4.69 -1.12 10.22
N TRP A 185 -3.41 -1.53 10.14
CA TRP A 185 -2.77 -2.49 11.05
C TRP A 185 -1.61 -1.89 11.83
N SER A 186 -1.32 -0.60 11.64
CA SER A 186 -0.23 0.16 12.28
C SER A 186 1.17 -0.40 12.01
N ARG A 187 1.32 -1.26 11.02
CA ARG A 187 2.58 -1.89 10.59
C ARG A 187 2.49 -2.33 9.14
N ASP A 188 3.62 -2.81 8.56
CA ASP A 188 3.68 -3.31 7.19
C ASP A 188 3.27 -2.25 6.16
N SER A 189 3.79 -1.03 6.35
CA SER A 189 3.34 0.15 5.62
C SER A 189 3.69 0.12 4.13
N MET A 190 4.54 -0.82 3.71
CA MET A 190 4.80 -1.10 2.30
C MET A 190 3.58 -1.73 1.59
N HIS A 191 2.70 -2.40 2.37
CA HIS A 191 1.65 -3.27 1.85
C HIS A 191 0.33 -2.54 1.62
N PHE A 192 -0.21 -2.68 0.42
CA PHE A 192 -1.53 -2.19 0.00
C PHE A 192 -2.31 -3.32 -0.64
N GLN A 193 -3.58 -3.49 -0.26
CA GLN A 193 -4.40 -4.59 -0.77
C GLN A 193 -5.81 -4.16 -1.19
N SER A 194 -6.32 -4.78 -2.26
CA SER A 194 -7.65 -4.55 -2.81
C SER A 194 -8.71 -5.40 -2.09
N THR A 195 -9.00 -5.03 -0.81
CA THR A 195 -10.05 -5.63 0.03
C THR A 195 -10.77 -4.54 0.82
N ARG A 196 -11.89 -4.90 1.47
CA ARG A 196 -12.66 -4.04 2.37
C ARG A 196 -12.81 -4.64 3.77
#